data_9157c46d6785856c8104bfdb8206eee0
#
_entry.id   9157c46d6785856c8104bfdb8206eee0
#
_cell.length_a   1.000
_cell.length_b   1.000
_cell.length_c   1.000
_cell.angle_alpha   90.00
_cell.angle_beta   90.00
_cell.angle_gamma   90.00
#
_symmetry.space_group_name_H-M   'P 1'
#
loop_
_entity.id
_entity.type
_entity.pdbx_description
1 polymer ?
#
loop_
_entity_poly.entity_id
_entity_poly.type
_entity_poly.pdbx_seq_one_letter_code
_entity_poly.pdbx_strand_id
1 'polypeptide(L)'
;RNGCYDDIVRTLTDANIPFVEYGAFSREFSKIQEGIRFAKSNGVTLIVGAGGASVMDSAKLMAFGFYHESDLWDYLKGKPSYGLQRLPLVLIPTYPSSGSENGLGAVSVDSKTDDFGTAYGIPADYAILCPKYSLTLDKEMTAYTGLVTLVQLSACILGDKNRMSYDAGISYIKNVLEATKTLLKNPNDLDARGIIMMGASLSTSSRI
;
A
#
# COMPACT_ATOMS: atom_id res chain seq x y z
N ARG A 1 17.87 6.32 4.15
CA ARG A 1 17.21 5.35 3.24
C ARG A 1 17.11 4.00 3.95
N ASN A 2 16.02 3.27 3.73
CA ASN A 2 15.76 1.98 4.39
C ASN A 2 16.27 0.74 3.60
N GLY A 3 17.00 0.96 2.50
CA GLY A 3 17.57 -0.08 1.65
C GLY A 3 16.61 -0.70 0.64
N CYS A 4 15.32 -0.39 0.68
CA CYS A 4 14.33 -0.94 -0.26
C CYS A 4 14.64 -0.56 -1.71
N TYR A 5 14.93 0.70 -1.96
CA TYR A 5 15.31 1.20 -3.28
C TYR A 5 16.55 0.48 -3.83
N ASP A 6 17.59 0.38 -3.01
CA ASP A 6 18.87 -0.21 -3.43
C ASP A 6 18.70 -1.71 -3.75
N ASP A 7 17.87 -2.42 -2.96
CA ASP A 7 17.56 -3.83 -3.20
C ASP A 7 16.76 -4.02 -4.51
N ILE A 8 15.78 -3.14 -4.81
CA ILE A 8 15.01 -3.19 -6.06
C ILE A 8 15.92 -2.95 -7.26
N VAL A 9 16.69 -1.85 -7.23
CA VAL A 9 17.59 -1.48 -8.34
C VAL A 9 18.60 -2.60 -8.61
N ARG A 10 19.24 -3.12 -7.57
CA ARG A 10 20.16 -4.24 -7.70
C ARG A 10 19.48 -5.46 -8.33
N THR A 11 18.30 -5.86 -7.83
CA THR A 11 17.57 -7.02 -8.33
C THR A 11 17.24 -6.90 -9.82
N LEU A 12 16.74 -5.74 -10.25
CA LEU A 12 16.40 -5.48 -11.65
C LEU A 12 17.66 -5.46 -12.54
N THR A 13 18.73 -4.84 -12.04
CA THR A 13 20.02 -4.75 -12.76
C THR A 13 20.63 -6.13 -12.94
N ASP A 14 20.72 -6.93 -11.87
CA ASP A 14 21.27 -8.30 -11.90
C ASP A 14 20.47 -9.24 -12.82
N ALA A 15 19.15 -8.99 -12.92
CA ALA A 15 18.26 -9.72 -13.83
C ALA A 15 18.26 -9.17 -15.26
N ASN A 16 19.02 -8.11 -15.56
CA ASN A 16 19.01 -7.40 -16.85
C ASN A 16 17.60 -6.92 -17.27
N ILE A 17 16.76 -6.53 -16.31
CA ILE A 17 15.43 -5.98 -16.56
C ILE A 17 15.55 -4.45 -16.69
N PRO A 18 15.23 -3.86 -17.84
CA PRO A 18 15.25 -2.41 -18.01
C PRO A 18 14.16 -1.78 -17.17
N PHE A 19 14.45 -0.64 -16.55
CA PHE A 19 13.48 0.09 -15.74
C PHE A 19 13.67 1.60 -15.90
N VAL A 20 12.61 2.32 -15.59
CA VAL A 20 12.59 3.79 -15.44
C VAL A 20 12.02 4.15 -14.08
N GLU A 21 12.44 5.27 -13.53
CA GLU A 21 12.04 5.70 -12.19
C GLU A 21 11.11 6.91 -12.28
N TYR A 22 10.06 6.88 -11.48
CA TYR A 22 9.14 7.99 -11.28
C TYR A 22 8.94 8.27 -9.79
N GLY A 23 9.24 9.49 -9.36
CA GLY A 23 9.08 9.90 -7.97
C GLY A 23 7.64 10.31 -7.66
N ALA A 24 6.79 9.38 -7.25
CA ALA A 24 5.43 9.65 -6.77
C ALA A 24 5.43 9.77 -5.26
N PHE A 25 5.58 10.97 -4.72
CA PHE A 25 5.65 11.16 -3.27
C PHE A 25 4.34 11.63 -2.63
N SER A 26 3.28 11.85 -3.41
CA SER A 26 2.00 12.32 -2.91
C SER A 26 0.83 11.69 -3.64
N ARG A 27 -0.36 11.70 -3.01
CA ARG A 27 -1.62 11.26 -3.62
C ARG A 27 -2.25 12.33 -4.53
N GLU A 28 -1.50 13.36 -4.90
CA GLU A 28 -1.98 14.45 -5.72
C GLU A 28 -2.36 13.95 -7.12
N PHE A 29 -3.60 14.19 -7.52
CA PHE A 29 -4.15 13.66 -8.77
C PHE A 29 -3.36 14.09 -10.00
N SER A 30 -2.93 15.36 -10.04
CA SER A 30 -2.09 15.88 -11.12
C SER A 30 -0.76 15.12 -11.26
N LYS A 31 -0.16 14.69 -10.13
CA LYS A 31 1.07 13.90 -10.14
C LYS A 31 0.84 12.46 -10.61
N ILE A 32 -0.31 11.89 -10.28
CA ILE A 32 -0.72 10.58 -10.79
C ILE A 32 -0.90 10.65 -12.31
N GLN A 33 -1.55 11.69 -12.84
CA GLN A 33 -1.69 11.89 -14.28
C GLN A 33 -0.34 12.07 -14.99
N GLU A 34 0.58 12.85 -14.39
CA GLU A 34 1.95 12.97 -14.91
C GLU A 34 2.64 11.59 -14.97
N GLY A 35 2.52 10.79 -13.91
CA GLY A 35 3.06 9.44 -13.84
C GLY A 35 2.46 8.49 -14.88
N ILE A 36 1.16 8.58 -15.16
CA ILE A 36 0.50 7.81 -16.23
C ILE A 36 1.10 8.15 -17.59
N ARG A 37 1.25 9.46 -17.90
CA ARG A 37 1.87 9.90 -19.15
C ARG A 37 3.32 9.48 -19.26
N PHE A 38 4.08 9.57 -18.17
CA PHE A 38 5.45 9.08 -18.09
C PHE A 38 5.54 7.57 -18.37
N ALA A 39 4.65 6.76 -17.76
CA ALA A 39 4.61 5.32 -17.98
C ALA A 39 4.30 4.99 -19.46
N LYS A 40 3.33 5.68 -20.07
CA LYS A 40 2.97 5.52 -21.48
C LYS A 40 4.13 5.87 -22.41
N SER A 41 4.78 7.01 -22.19
CA SER A 41 5.89 7.48 -23.05
C SER A 41 7.13 6.61 -22.98
N ASN A 42 7.32 5.86 -21.91
CA ASN A 42 8.44 4.94 -21.71
C ASN A 42 8.09 3.46 -21.99
N GLY A 43 6.88 3.18 -22.49
CA GLY A 43 6.47 1.81 -22.82
C GLY A 43 6.45 0.87 -21.61
N VAL A 44 6.08 1.38 -20.42
CA VAL A 44 6.06 0.60 -19.18
C VAL A 44 5.02 -0.50 -19.28
N THR A 45 5.40 -1.72 -18.87
CA THR A 45 4.55 -2.91 -18.91
C THR A 45 4.22 -3.48 -17.52
N LEU A 46 4.89 -2.98 -16.48
CA LEU A 46 4.68 -3.36 -15.07
C LEU A 46 5.03 -2.17 -14.18
N ILE A 47 4.31 -1.98 -13.09
CA ILE A 47 4.60 -0.96 -12.09
C ILE A 47 5.03 -1.62 -10.78
N VAL A 48 6.11 -1.11 -10.18
CA VAL A 48 6.55 -1.44 -8.82
C VAL A 48 6.36 -0.21 -7.94
N GLY A 49 5.45 -0.28 -6.98
CA GLY A 49 5.21 0.78 -6.01
C GLY A 49 5.87 0.44 -4.66
N ALA A 50 6.98 1.10 -4.32
CA ALA A 50 7.70 0.87 -3.07
C ALA A 50 7.62 2.10 -2.16
N GLY A 51 6.95 1.99 -1.02
CA GLY A 51 6.77 3.12 -0.13
C GLY A 51 5.66 2.94 0.90
N GLY A 52 5.16 4.05 1.42
CA GLY A 52 3.97 4.08 2.27
C GLY A 52 2.67 4.11 1.44
N ALA A 53 1.54 4.25 2.13
CA ALA A 53 0.21 4.28 1.52
C ALA A 53 0.10 5.22 0.31
N SER A 54 0.63 6.44 0.40
CA SER A 54 0.55 7.43 -0.70
C SER A 54 1.23 6.95 -1.98
N VAL A 55 2.38 6.29 -1.87
CA VAL A 55 3.10 5.73 -3.02
C VAL A 55 2.34 4.54 -3.59
N MET A 56 1.86 3.64 -2.74
CA MET A 56 1.13 2.45 -3.16
C MET A 56 -0.21 2.80 -3.82
N ASP A 57 -0.96 3.74 -3.25
CA ASP A 57 -2.21 4.23 -3.84
C ASP A 57 -1.95 4.89 -5.20
N SER A 58 -0.92 5.73 -5.31
CA SER A 58 -0.52 6.34 -6.59
C SER A 58 -0.12 5.28 -7.63
N ALA A 59 0.64 4.26 -7.24
CA ALA A 59 1.02 3.16 -8.12
C ALA A 59 -0.20 2.38 -8.64
N LYS A 60 -1.19 2.12 -7.78
CA LYS A 60 -2.48 1.51 -8.18
C LYS A 60 -3.21 2.37 -9.20
N LEU A 61 -3.35 3.66 -8.91
CA LEU A 61 -4.05 4.60 -9.80
C LEU A 61 -3.29 4.81 -11.11
N MET A 62 -1.96 4.78 -11.10
CA MET A 62 -1.16 4.80 -12.33
C MET A 62 -1.35 3.53 -13.15
N ALA A 63 -1.35 2.35 -12.51
CA ALA A 63 -1.55 1.08 -13.18
C ALA A 63 -2.93 1.00 -13.86
N PHE A 64 -3.98 1.44 -13.16
CA PHE A 64 -5.34 1.49 -13.69
C PHE A 64 -5.50 2.60 -14.73
N GLY A 65 -5.06 3.81 -14.43
CA GLY A 65 -5.16 4.98 -15.30
C GLY A 65 -4.36 4.85 -16.59
N PHE A 66 -3.43 3.91 -16.68
CA PHE A 66 -2.72 3.64 -17.93
C PHE A 66 -3.68 3.35 -19.10
N TYR A 67 -4.79 2.67 -18.82
CA TYR A 67 -5.83 2.36 -19.80
C TYR A 67 -7.09 3.23 -19.65
N HIS A 68 -7.26 3.95 -18.52
CA HIS A 68 -8.48 4.66 -18.13
C HIS A 68 -8.21 6.12 -17.70
N GLU A 69 -7.25 6.80 -18.33
CA GLU A 69 -6.80 8.13 -17.91
C GLU A 69 -7.91 9.18 -17.94
N SER A 70 -8.78 9.16 -18.98
CA SER A 70 -9.88 10.12 -19.15
C SER A 70 -10.95 10.02 -18.05
N ASP A 71 -11.16 8.80 -17.54
CA ASP A 71 -12.27 8.48 -16.65
C ASP A 71 -11.82 8.26 -15.20
N LEU A 72 -10.52 8.40 -14.94
CA LEU A 72 -9.91 8.07 -13.64
C LEU A 72 -10.50 8.91 -12.49
N TRP A 73 -10.72 10.21 -12.69
CA TRP A 73 -11.32 11.04 -11.64
C TRP A 73 -12.79 10.69 -11.40
N ASP A 74 -13.53 10.45 -12.45
CA ASP A 74 -14.92 9.99 -12.35
C ASP A 74 -15.02 8.66 -11.59
N TYR A 75 -14.10 7.74 -11.85
CA TYR A 75 -14.01 6.48 -11.12
C TYR A 75 -13.68 6.69 -9.63
N LEU A 76 -12.76 7.60 -9.32
CA LEU A 76 -12.46 8.03 -7.95
C LEU A 76 -13.68 8.62 -7.23
N LYS A 77 -14.60 9.25 -7.96
CA LYS A 77 -15.86 9.80 -7.44
C LYS A 77 -17.02 8.80 -7.43
N GLY A 78 -16.73 7.50 -7.62
CA GLY A 78 -17.70 6.42 -7.50
C GLY A 78 -18.51 6.13 -8.77
N LYS A 79 -18.16 6.72 -9.92
CA LYS A 79 -18.76 6.31 -11.19
C LYS A 79 -18.21 4.95 -11.62
N PRO A 80 -19.01 4.07 -12.24
CA PRO A 80 -18.54 2.78 -12.70
C PRO A 80 -17.46 2.93 -13.77
N SER A 81 -16.41 2.09 -13.70
CA SER A 81 -15.43 1.98 -14.77
C SER A 81 -15.93 1.06 -15.88
N TYR A 82 -15.57 1.36 -17.12
CA TYR A 82 -15.90 0.53 -18.29
C TYR A 82 -15.00 -0.71 -18.42
N GLY A 83 -14.10 -0.96 -17.49
CA GLY A 83 -13.23 -2.13 -17.46
C GLY A 83 -12.32 -2.16 -16.25
N LEU A 84 -11.72 -3.32 -16.00
CA LEU A 84 -10.77 -3.53 -14.91
C LEU A 84 -9.33 -3.71 -15.45
N GLN A 85 -9.08 -3.36 -16.71
CA GLN A 85 -7.77 -3.49 -17.31
C GLN A 85 -6.79 -2.53 -16.63
N ARG A 86 -5.66 -3.04 -16.20
CA ARG A 86 -4.56 -2.30 -15.60
C ARG A 86 -3.22 -2.92 -15.93
N LEU A 87 -2.15 -2.18 -15.76
CA LEU A 87 -0.81 -2.79 -15.79
C LEU A 87 -0.64 -3.76 -14.60
N PRO A 88 0.16 -4.82 -14.77
CA PRO A 88 0.66 -5.63 -13.67
C PRO A 88 1.29 -4.74 -12.59
N LEU A 89 1.09 -5.09 -11.31
CA LEU A 89 1.41 -4.24 -10.18
C LEU A 89 2.05 -5.03 -9.04
N VAL A 90 3.24 -4.62 -8.62
CA VAL A 90 3.92 -5.12 -7.43
C VAL A 90 3.97 -4.00 -6.39
N LEU A 91 3.56 -4.28 -5.16
CA LEU A 91 3.61 -3.30 -4.06
C LEU A 91 4.54 -3.78 -2.94
N ILE A 92 5.35 -2.85 -2.43
CA ILE A 92 6.35 -3.12 -1.38
C ILE A 92 6.17 -2.07 -0.27
N PRO A 93 5.46 -2.39 0.81
CA PRO A 93 5.27 -1.45 1.90
C PRO A 93 6.57 -1.22 2.66
N THR A 94 6.90 0.05 2.91
CA THR A 94 8.02 0.47 3.78
C THR A 94 7.54 1.15 5.06
N TYR A 95 6.26 1.46 5.13
CA TYR A 95 5.55 2.02 6.27
C TYR A 95 4.27 1.20 6.49
N PRO A 96 4.32 0.15 7.34
CA PRO A 96 3.21 -0.77 7.53
C PRO A 96 2.10 -0.11 8.36
N SER A 97 1.03 0.36 7.72
CA SER A 97 -0.12 0.92 8.41
C SER A 97 -1.43 0.77 7.65
N SER A 98 -1.42 1.12 6.35
CA SER A 98 -2.65 1.18 5.57
C SER A 98 -3.11 -0.16 5.00
N GLY A 99 -2.21 -1.14 4.88
CA GLY A 99 -2.49 -2.39 4.18
C GLY A 99 -2.81 -2.22 2.69
N SER A 100 -2.47 -1.06 2.09
CA SER A 100 -2.78 -0.79 0.69
C SER A 100 -2.24 -1.83 -0.27
N GLU A 101 -1.14 -2.50 0.06
CA GLU A 101 -0.55 -3.57 -0.76
C GLU A 101 -1.48 -4.79 -0.94
N ASN A 102 -2.38 -5.02 0.01
CA ASN A 102 -3.34 -6.14 -0.01
C ASN A 102 -4.79 -5.67 -0.14
N GLY A 103 -5.05 -4.39 0.14
CA GLY A 103 -6.37 -3.78 -0.02
C GLY A 103 -6.73 -3.50 -1.47
N LEU A 104 -8.03 -3.38 -1.75
CA LEU A 104 -8.56 -3.10 -3.09
C LEU A 104 -8.69 -1.60 -3.39
N GLY A 105 -8.60 -0.75 -2.36
CA GLY A 105 -8.80 0.69 -2.47
C GLY A 105 -7.53 1.47 -2.82
N ALA A 106 -7.71 2.64 -3.42
CA ALA A 106 -6.68 3.64 -3.62
C ALA A 106 -7.29 5.05 -3.52
N VAL A 107 -6.62 5.95 -2.83
CA VAL A 107 -7.09 7.31 -2.58
C VAL A 107 -6.25 8.31 -3.36
N SER A 108 -6.92 9.30 -3.95
CA SER A 108 -6.27 10.49 -4.53
C SER A 108 -6.90 11.77 -4.00
N VAL A 109 -6.14 12.84 -4.00
CA VAL A 109 -6.58 14.19 -3.63
C VAL A 109 -6.33 15.16 -4.78
N ASP A 110 -7.20 16.14 -4.92
CA ASP A 110 -6.98 17.31 -5.80
C ASP A 110 -6.90 18.54 -4.91
N SER A 111 -5.69 19.00 -4.61
CA SER A 111 -5.45 20.15 -3.75
C SER A 111 -5.92 21.47 -4.36
N LYS A 112 -6.22 21.53 -5.66
CA LYS A 112 -6.75 22.72 -6.32
C LYS A 112 -8.21 22.95 -6.00
N THR A 113 -8.95 21.88 -5.82
CA THR A 113 -10.40 21.90 -5.53
C THR A 113 -10.71 21.52 -4.09
N ASP A 114 -9.69 21.18 -3.29
CA ASP A 114 -9.81 20.64 -1.92
C ASP A 114 -10.73 19.40 -1.89
N ASP A 115 -10.64 18.56 -2.93
CA ASP A 115 -11.47 17.38 -3.09
C ASP A 115 -10.63 16.11 -3.03
N PHE A 116 -11.28 14.98 -2.72
CA PHE A 116 -10.65 13.67 -2.73
C PHE A 116 -11.58 12.62 -3.33
N GLY A 117 -10.99 11.55 -3.81
CA GLY A 117 -11.74 10.41 -4.31
C GLY A 117 -11.09 9.09 -3.92
N THR A 118 -11.88 8.03 -3.91
CA THR A 118 -11.43 6.67 -3.62
C THR A 118 -11.88 5.72 -4.72
N ALA A 119 -10.92 5.09 -5.37
CA ALA A 119 -11.18 3.99 -6.30
C ALA A 119 -11.12 2.65 -5.56
N TYR A 120 -11.96 1.70 -5.96
CA TYR A 120 -11.97 0.34 -5.44
C TYR A 120 -11.81 -0.67 -6.58
N GLY A 121 -11.36 -1.89 -6.25
CA GLY A 121 -11.20 -2.95 -7.25
C GLY A 121 -9.85 -2.92 -7.97
N ILE A 122 -8.82 -2.28 -7.39
CA ILE A 122 -7.46 -2.24 -7.95
C ILE A 122 -6.51 -3.05 -7.06
N PRO A 123 -6.53 -4.39 -7.11
CA PRO A 123 -5.59 -5.22 -6.36
C PRO A 123 -4.17 -5.13 -6.91
N ALA A 124 -3.17 -5.36 -6.09
CA ALA A 124 -1.83 -5.70 -6.56
C ALA A 124 -1.80 -7.17 -7.00
N ASP A 125 -0.92 -7.50 -7.97
CA ASP A 125 -0.65 -8.88 -8.35
C ASP A 125 0.28 -9.55 -7.32
N TYR A 126 1.22 -8.77 -6.78
CA TYR A 126 2.13 -9.21 -5.73
C TYR A 126 2.30 -8.13 -4.66
N ALA A 127 2.29 -8.54 -3.40
CA ALA A 127 2.69 -7.75 -2.25
C ALA A 127 3.95 -8.38 -1.62
N ILE A 128 5.04 -7.61 -1.55
CA ILE A 128 6.30 -8.08 -0.97
C ILE A 128 6.46 -7.46 0.42
N LEU A 129 6.20 -8.26 1.44
CA LEU A 129 6.30 -7.84 2.84
C LEU A 129 7.72 -8.12 3.36
N CYS A 130 8.55 -7.08 3.49
CA CYS A 130 9.91 -7.19 4.02
C CYS A 130 10.06 -6.31 5.27
N PRO A 131 10.05 -6.90 6.48
CA PRO A 131 10.12 -6.16 7.74
C PRO A 131 11.35 -5.26 7.86
N LYS A 132 12.47 -5.65 7.24
CA LYS A 132 13.72 -4.87 7.18
C LYS A 132 13.49 -3.44 6.67
N TYR A 133 12.57 -3.23 5.73
CA TYR A 133 12.33 -1.91 5.15
C TYR A 133 11.62 -0.93 6.11
N SER A 134 11.11 -1.43 7.22
CA SER A 134 10.52 -0.60 8.29
C SER A 134 11.48 -0.26 9.44
N LEU A 135 12.74 -0.74 9.42
CA LEU A 135 13.73 -0.51 10.50
C LEU A 135 14.09 0.96 10.70
N THR A 136 13.93 1.80 9.68
CA THR A 136 14.24 3.24 9.77
C THR A 136 13.13 4.08 10.39
N LEU A 137 11.99 3.47 10.71
CA LEU A 137 10.93 4.14 11.44
C LEU A 137 11.36 4.36 12.89
N ASP A 138 11.27 5.60 13.34
CA ASP A 138 11.52 5.95 14.72
C ASP A 138 10.47 5.35 15.67
N LYS A 139 10.64 5.60 16.97
CA LYS A 139 9.78 5.04 18.00
C LYS A 139 8.34 5.53 17.89
N GLU A 140 8.15 6.80 17.57
CA GLU A 140 6.83 7.42 17.45
C GLU A 140 6.10 6.88 16.23
N MET A 141 6.75 6.88 15.07
CA MET A 141 6.19 6.30 13.84
C MET A 141 5.90 4.80 13.98
N THR A 142 6.74 4.06 14.69
CA THR A 142 6.49 2.64 15.00
C THR A 142 5.26 2.48 15.88
N ALA A 143 5.05 3.31 16.88
CA ALA A 143 3.84 3.29 17.71
C ALA A 143 2.59 3.60 16.88
N TYR A 144 2.66 4.58 15.98
CA TYR A 144 1.54 4.91 15.08
C TYR A 144 1.19 3.76 14.14
N THR A 145 2.19 3.05 13.58
CA THR A 145 1.89 1.88 12.74
C THR A 145 1.13 0.81 13.51
N GLY A 146 1.55 0.50 14.72
CA GLY A 146 0.85 -0.45 15.60
C GLY A 146 -0.57 0.01 15.92
N LEU A 147 -0.74 1.26 16.33
CA LEU A 147 -2.05 1.83 16.69
C LEU A 147 -3.03 1.81 15.51
N VAL A 148 -2.60 2.28 14.34
CA VAL A 148 -3.44 2.29 13.13
C VAL A 148 -3.87 0.88 12.77
N THR A 149 -2.94 -0.08 12.82
CA THR A 149 -3.23 -1.50 12.56
C THR A 149 -4.25 -2.06 13.54
N LEU A 150 -4.12 -1.74 14.85
CA LEU A 150 -5.09 -2.17 15.86
C LEU A 150 -6.49 -1.60 15.61
N VAL A 151 -6.58 -0.30 15.27
CA VAL A 151 -7.87 0.34 14.95
C VAL A 151 -8.52 -0.31 13.73
N GLN A 152 -7.77 -0.55 12.66
CA GLN A 152 -8.29 -1.19 11.45
C GLN A 152 -8.77 -2.62 11.71
N LEU A 153 -7.98 -3.44 12.41
CA LEU A 153 -8.37 -4.80 12.79
C LEU A 153 -9.62 -4.79 13.68
N SER A 154 -9.72 -3.84 14.61
CA SER A 154 -10.90 -3.68 15.46
C SER A 154 -12.14 -3.33 14.64
N ALA A 155 -12.01 -2.46 13.63
CA ALA A 155 -13.11 -2.12 12.73
C ALA A 155 -13.60 -3.36 11.94
N CYS A 156 -12.68 -4.21 11.47
CA CYS A 156 -13.04 -5.45 10.78
C CYS A 156 -13.88 -6.38 11.67
N ILE A 157 -13.46 -6.64 12.90
CA ILE A 157 -14.19 -7.57 13.78
C ILE A 157 -15.52 -7.01 14.29
N LEU A 158 -15.69 -5.69 14.40
CA LEU A 158 -16.94 -5.06 14.80
C LEU A 158 -18.02 -5.15 13.72
N GLY A 159 -17.62 -5.22 12.44
CA GLY A 159 -18.51 -5.35 11.29
C GLY A 159 -18.91 -6.79 10.95
N ASP A 160 -18.16 -7.78 11.45
CA ASP A 160 -18.34 -9.18 11.09
C ASP A 160 -19.15 -9.93 12.16
N LYS A 161 -20.12 -10.74 11.69
CA LYS A 161 -20.93 -11.63 12.54
C LYS A 161 -20.44 -13.08 12.55
N ASN A 162 -19.42 -13.40 11.76
CA ASN A 162 -18.86 -14.74 11.66
C ASN A 162 -17.87 -14.98 12.82
N ARG A 163 -18.16 -16.01 13.63
CA ARG A 163 -17.32 -16.34 14.79
C ARG A 163 -15.86 -16.62 14.41
N MET A 164 -15.64 -17.28 13.27
CA MET A 164 -14.29 -17.65 12.83
C MET A 164 -13.45 -16.41 12.50
N SER A 165 -14.05 -15.45 11.76
CA SER A 165 -13.40 -14.15 11.46
C SER A 165 -13.15 -13.35 12.74
N TYR A 166 -14.13 -13.36 13.67
CA TYR A 166 -13.99 -12.70 14.97
C TYR A 166 -12.81 -13.26 15.78
N ASP A 167 -12.74 -14.60 15.94
CA ASP A 167 -11.68 -15.27 16.70
C ASP A 167 -10.32 -15.04 16.05
N ALA A 168 -10.22 -15.06 14.72
CA ALA A 168 -9.01 -14.71 13.98
C ALA A 168 -8.61 -13.25 14.22
N GLY A 169 -9.54 -12.32 14.09
CA GLY A 169 -9.30 -10.89 14.31
C GLY A 169 -8.81 -10.59 15.72
N ILE A 170 -9.39 -11.21 16.75
CA ILE A 170 -8.93 -11.10 18.14
C ILE A 170 -7.49 -11.63 18.28
N SER A 171 -7.15 -12.73 17.60
CA SER A 171 -5.78 -13.24 17.59
C SER A 171 -4.79 -12.23 16.95
N TYR A 172 -5.16 -11.64 15.83
CA TYR A 172 -4.32 -10.61 15.18
C TYR A 172 -4.13 -9.38 16.06
N ILE A 173 -5.20 -8.88 16.69
CA ILE A 173 -5.13 -7.74 17.61
C ILE A 173 -4.15 -8.02 18.77
N LYS A 174 -4.26 -9.19 19.41
CA LYS A 174 -3.33 -9.58 20.50
C LYS A 174 -1.88 -9.59 20.02
N ASN A 175 -1.61 -10.22 18.89
CA ASN A 175 -0.25 -10.30 18.35
C ASN A 175 0.31 -8.91 17.98
N VAL A 176 -0.47 -8.05 17.33
CA VAL A 176 -0.05 -6.69 16.97
C VAL A 176 0.19 -5.84 18.24
N LEU A 177 -0.64 -5.98 19.27
CA LEU A 177 -0.46 -5.27 20.53
C LEU A 177 0.86 -5.68 21.22
N GLU A 178 1.15 -6.98 21.32
CA GLU A 178 2.41 -7.44 21.92
C GLU A 178 3.62 -7.08 21.06
N ALA A 179 3.53 -7.18 19.73
CA ALA A 179 4.59 -6.73 18.83
C ALA A 179 4.87 -5.22 18.97
N THR A 180 3.81 -4.40 19.11
CA THR A 180 3.98 -2.95 19.35
C THR A 180 4.72 -2.70 20.67
N LYS A 181 4.34 -3.36 21.76
CA LYS A 181 5.03 -3.25 23.05
C LYS A 181 6.50 -3.69 22.95
N THR A 182 6.78 -4.74 22.20
CA THR A 182 8.14 -5.23 21.96
C THR A 182 8.95 -4.17 21.22
N LEU A 183 8.43 -3.60 20.14
CA LEU A 183 9.13 -2.58 19.33
C LEU A 183 9.37 -1.27 20.09
N LEU A 184 8.52 -0.91 21.04
CA LEU A 184 8.74 0.25 21.89
C LEU A 184 9.96 0.08 22.82
N LYS A 185 10.37 -1.17 23.09
CA LYS A 185 11.55 -1.52 23.89
C LYS A 185 12.76 -1.90 23.02
N ASN A 186 12.53 -2.66 21.96
CA ASN A 186 13.53 -3.12 20.99
C ASN A 186 13.08 -2.80 19.56
N PRO A 187 13.40 -1.61 19.02
CA PRO A 187 12.93 -1.19 17.70
C PRO A 187 13.53 -1.99 16.54
N ASN A 188 14.55 -2.80 16.79
CA ASN A 188 15.22 -3.62 15.76
C ASN A 188 14.71 -5.07 15.71
N ASP A 189 13.68 -5.42 16.47
CA ASP A 189 13.09 -6.74 16.46
C ASP A 189 12.33 -6.98 15.13
N LEU A 190 12.92 -7.78 14.25
CA LEU A 190 12.38 -8.05 12.91
C LEU A 190 11.11 -8.90 12.95
N ASP A 191 10.98 -9.80 13.92
CA ASP A 191 9.78 -10.63 14.06
C ASP A 191 8.58 -9.76 14.47
N ALA A 192 8.77 -8.89 15.45
CA ALA A 192 7.74 -7.94 15.85
C ALA A 192 7.37 -6.95 14.72
N ARG A 193 8.34 -6.48 13.92
CA ARG A 193 8.04 -5.68 12.72
C ARG A 193 7.27 -6.47 11.67
N GLY A 194 7.60 -7.73 11.48
CA GLY A 194 6.88 -8.66 10.60
C GLY A 194 5.44 -8.85 11.02
N ILE A 195 5.17 -8.99 12.32
CA ILE A 195 3.81 -9.11 12.87
C ILE A 195 2.98 -7.86 12.59
N ILE A 196 3.53 -6.66 12.82
CA ILE A 196 2.81 -5.40 12.50
C ILE A 196 2.57 -5.28 10.99
N MET A 197 3.56 -5.59 10.17
CA MET A 197 3.44 -5.51 8.71
C MET A 197 2.37 -6.48 8.18
N MET A 198 2.35 -7.71 8.67
CA MET A 198 1.33 -8.70 8.33
C MET A 198 -0.05 -8.27 8.85
N GLY A 199 -0.15 -7.79 10.09
CA GLY A 199 -1.40 -7.29 10.66
C GLY A 199 -1.99 -6.12 9.86
N ALA A 200 -1.15 -5.17 9.44
CA ALA A 200 -1.57 -4.06 8.58
C ALA A 200 -2.08 -4.56 7.21
N SER A 201 -1.37 -5.50 6.61
CA SER A 201 -1.75 -6.11 5.33
C SER A 201 -3.08 -6.85 5.42
N LEU A 202 -3.31 -7.59 6.50
CA LEU A 202 -4.54 -8.34 6.72
C LEU A 202 -5.73 -7.44 7.08
N SER A 203 -5.51 -6.32 7.76
CA SER A 203 -6.58 -5.42 8.23
C SER A 203 -7.42 -4.79 7.10
N THR A 204 -6.92 -4.79 5.87
CA THR A 204 -7.61 -4.26 4.68
C THR A 204 -7.95 -5.36 3.68
N SER A 205 -7.62 -6.60 4.01
CA SER A 205 -7.99 -7.75 3.20
C SER A 205 -9.51 -7.98 3.30
N SER A 206 -10.16 -8.09 2.15
CA SER A 206 -11.57 -8.51 2.08
C SER A 206 -11.79 -9.99 2.46
N ARG A 207 -10.77 -10.63 3.03
CA ARG A 207 -10.74 -12.08 3.33
C ARG A 207 -10.76 -12.39 4.82
N ILE A 208 -10.91 -11.38 5.68
CA ILE A 208 -11.09 -11.54 7.12
C ILE A 208 -12.56 -11.30 7.45
#